data_48c00623d644b77e070e05c48bf1ece8
#
_entry.id   48c00623d644b77e070e05c48bf1ece8
#
_cell.length_a   1.000
_cell.length_b   1.000
_cell.length_c   1.000
_cell.angle_alpha   90.00
_cell.angle_beta   90.00
_cell.angle_gamma   90.00
#
_symmetry.space_group_name_H-M   'P 1'
#
loop_
_entity.id
_entity.type
_entity.pdbx_description
1 polymer ?
#
loop_
_entity_poly.entity_id
_entity_poly.type
_entity_poly.pdbx_seq_one_letter_code
_entity_poly.pdbx_strand_id
1 'polypeptide(L)'
;MRTFGNLNQRYKQFLDAGGNLRNANKHANVIHPSLISEEEWKRIISVIPIAELHILIGAVGVHMDLLVKLFGLAHVERWTKKNGIIRHGYQGGGYAGNESKKILDRVDDLEQYLPPNCAPIIQSLRALKVVIDGN
;
A
#
# COMPACT_ATOMS: atom_id res chain seq x y z
N MET A 1 -0.27 -21.66 -6.74
CA MET A 1 0.55 -20.68 -6.02
C MET A 1 2.01 -20.95 -6.29
N ARG A 2 2.80 -19.94 -6.57
CA ARG A 2 4.24 -20.08 -6.82
C ARG A 2 4.98 -20.12 -5.49
N THR A 3 5.70 -21.22 -5.23
CA THR A 3 6.58 -21.39 -4.08
C THR A 3 8.04 -21.44 -4.55
N PHE A 4 9.02 -21.27 -3.64
CA PHE A 4 10.43 -21.45 -3.98
C PHE A 4 10.73 -22.82 -4.55
N GLY A 5 10.20 -23.88 -3.94
CA GLY A 5 10.36 -25.23 -4.43
C GLY A 5 9.84 -25.38 -5.84
N ASN A 6 8.65 -24.85 -6.14
CA ASN A 6 8.05 -24.91 -7.48
C ASN A 6 8.86 -24.08 -8.50
N LEU A 7 9.35 -22.91 -8.13
CA LEU A 7 10.15 -22.07 -9.03
C LEU A 7 11.47 -22.73 -9.37
N ASN A 8 12.20 -23.23 -8.39
CA ASN A 8 13.48 -23.89 -8.60
C ASN A 8 13.32 -25.23 -9.36
N GLN A 9 12.28 -26.00 -9.09
CA GLN A 9 11.97 -27.22 -9.82
C GLN A 9 11.64 -26.92 -11.28
N ARG A 10 10.82 -25.92 -11.56
CA ARG A 10 10.49 -25.49 -12.93
C ARG A 10 11.72 -24.96 -13.68
N TYR A 11 12.56 -24.21 -13.03
CA TYR A 11 13.81 -23.73 -13.61
C TYR A 11 14.72 -24.92 -13.97
N LYS A 12 14.89 -25.89 -13.08
CA LYS A 12 15.67 -27.10 -13.36
C LYS A 12 15.12 -27.87 -14.57
N GLN A 13 13.81 -28.07 -14.61
CA GLN A 13 13.14 -28.71 -15.74
C GLN A 13 13.37 -27.95 -17.06
N PHE A 14 13.33 -26.64 -17.01
CA PHE A 14 13.62 -25.79 -18.17
C PHE A 14 15.05 -25.97 -18.67
N LEU A 15 16.05 -26.00 -17.77
CA LEU A 15 17.44 -26.26 -18.13
C LEU A 15 17.65 -27.68 -18.68
N ASP A 16 17.07 -28.69 -18.02
CA ASP A 16 17.17 -30.10 -18.44
C ASP A 16 16.56 -30.33 -19.84
N ALA A 17 15.57 -29.53 -20.20
CA ALA A 17 14.96 -29.52 -21.53
C ALA A 17 15.72 -28.69 -22.58
N GLY A 18 16.92 -28.21 -22.25
CA GLY A 18 17.81 -27.47 -23.16
C GLY A 18 17.77 -25.94 -23.02
N GLY A 19 17.01 -25.37 -22.07
CA GLY A 19 16.99 -23.94 -21.80
C GLY A 19 16.49 -23.06 -22.96
N ASN A 20 15.65 -23.59 -23.86
CA ASN A 20 15.18 -22.86 -25.02
C ASN A 20 14.01 -21.93 -24.68
N LEU A 21 14.20 -20.63 -24.82
CA LEU A 21 13.20 -19.60 -24.51
C LEU A 21 11.87 -19.78 -25.28
N ARG A 22 11.90 -20.36 -26.48
CA ARG A 22 10.69 -20.65 -27.26
C ARG A 22 9.76 -21.65 -26.57
N ASN A 23 10.31 -22.45 -25.66
CA ASN A 23 9.57 -23.46 -24.89
C ASN A 23 9.30 -23.01 -23.45
N ALA A 24 9.59 -21.76 -23.08
CA ALA A 24 9.44 -21.26 -21.71
C ALA A 24 8.02 -21.44 -21.17
N ASN A 25 6.99 -21.34 -22.02
CA ASN A 25 5.60 -21.53 -21.63
C ASN A 25 5.30 -22.93 -21.09
N LYS A 26 6.00 -23.96 -21.55
CA LYS A 26 5.89 -25.34 -21.05
C LYS A 26 6.41 -25.48 -19.61
N HIS A 27 7.21 -24.53 -19.16
CA HIS A 27 7.79 -24.45 -17.83
C HIS A 27 7.24 -23.26 -17.01
N ALA A 28 6.00 -22.87 -17.28
CA ALA A 28 5.30 -21.77 -16.64
C ALA A 28 6.06 -20.41 -16.72
N ASN A 29 6.83 -20.21 -17.79
CA ASN A 29 7.70 -19.06 -18.03
C ASN A 29 8.79 -18.85 -16.95
N VAL A 30 9.16 -19.90 -16.25
CA VAL A 30 10.26 -19.86 -15.27
C VAL A 30 11.58 -20.12 -16.02
N ILE A 31 12.29 -19.05 -16.35
CA ILE A 31 13.55 -19.07 -17.12
C ILE A 31 14.78 -18.69 -16.29
N HIS A 32 14.58 -18.34 -15.04
CA HIS A 32 15.61 -17.99 -14.07
C HIS A 32 15.35 -18.69 -12.73
N PRO A 33 16.38 -18.93 -11.91
CA PRO A 33 16.20 -19.39 -10.54
C PRO A 33 15.53 -18.30 -9.70
N SER A 34 15.09 -18.66 -8.49
CA SER A 34 14.65 -17.66 -7.52
C SER A 34 15.77 -16.65 -7.24
N LEU A 35 15.46 -15.35 -7.26
CA LEU A 35 16.41 -14.28 -6.96
C LEU A 35 16.88 -14.27 -5.50
N ILE A 36 16.14 -14.90 -4.63
CA ILE A 36 16.42 -14.99 -3.19
C ILE A 36 16.47 -16.45 -2.78
N SER A 37 17.34 -16.77 -1.83
CA SER A 37 17.44 -18.10 -1.30
C SER A 37 16.27 -18.45 -0.39
N GLU A 38 16.06 -19.76 -0.15
CA GLU A 38 15.04 -20.21 0.79
C GLU A 38 15.30 -19.70 2.21
N GLU A 39 16.57 -19.59 2.62
CA GLU A 39 16.97 -19.05 3.93
C GLU A 39 16.65 -17.56 4.04
N GLU A 40 16.90 -16.78 3.01
CA GLU A 40 16.53 -15.36 2.96
C GLU A 40 15.01 -15.17 3.02
N TRP A 41 14.26 -16.02 2.35
CA TRP A 41 12.79 -15.98 2.36
C TRP A 41 12.20 -16.25 3.74
N LYS A 42 12.83 -17.10 4.53
CA LYS A 42 12.42 -17.31 5.94
C LYS A 42 12.50 -16.02 6.77
N ARG A 43 13.29 -15.05 6.30
CA ARG A 43 13.41 -13.71 6.87
C ARG A 43 12.74 -12.67 5.98
N ILE A 44 11.47 -12.87 5.68
CA ILE A 44 10.72 -12.06 4.71
C ILE A 44 10.81 -10.55 4.96
N ILE A 45 10.87 -10.13 6.22
CA ILE A 45 10.96 -8.71 6.61
C ILE A 45 12.30 -8.10 6.15
N SER A 46 13.39 -8.89 6.14
CA SER A 46 14.70 -8.41 5.68
C SER A 46 14.84 -8.39 4.16
N VAL A 47 14.05 -9.21 3.46
CA VAL A 47 14.10 -9.37 2.00
C VAL A 47 13.08 -8.47 1.30
N ILE A 48 11.88 -8.36 1.88
CA ILE A 48 10.80 -7.52 1.35
C ILE A 48 10.60 -6.37 2.34
N PRO A 49 11.17 -5.19 2.08
CA PRO A 49 10.93 -4.04 2.93
C PRO A 49 9.44 -3.72 2.94
N ILE A 50 8.91 -3.39 4.11
CA ILE A 50 7.54 -2.90 4.24
C ILE A 50 7.45 -1.63 3.41
N ALA A 51 6.56 -1.61 2.43
CA ALA A 51 6.35 -0.45 1.58
C ALA A 51 5.58 0.61 2.38
N GLU A 52 6.28 1.49 3.06
CA GLU A 52 5.72 2.58 3.87
C GLU A 52 4.67 3.38 3.10
N LEU A 53 4.89 3.61 1.82
CA LEU A 53 3.95 4.29 0.95
C LEU A 53 2.61 3.56 0.84
N HIS A 54 2.62 2.24 0.72
CA HIS A 54 1.37 1.45 0.64
C HIS A 54 0.62 1.43 1.96
N ILE A 55 1.34 1.36 3.08
CA ILE A 55 0.75 1.47 4.41
C ILE A 55 0.13 2.85 4.60
N LEU A 56 0.84 3.90 4.23
CA LEU A 56 0.36 5.27 4.30
C LEU A 56 -0.94 5.46 3.52
N ILE A 57 -0.95 5.09 2.24
CA ILE A 57 -2.11 5.23 1.36
C ILE A 57 -3.30 4.43 1.90
N GLY A 58 -3.08 3.19 2.29
CA GLY A 58 -4.12 2.32 2.82
C GLY A 58 -4.70 2.84 4.13
N ALA A 59 -3.86 3.19 5.08
CA ALA A 59 -4.29 3.67 6.38
C ALA A 59 -5.02 5.02 6.30
N VAL A 60 -4.49 5.98 5.56
CA VAL A 60 -5.15 7.29 5.35
C VAL A 60 -6.48 7.10 4.63
N GLY A 61 -6.53 6.25 3.61
CA GLY A 61 -7.78 5.95 2.88
C GLY A 61 -8.87 5.43 3.80
N VAL A 62 -8.56 4.44 4.64
CA VAL A 62 -9.51 3.88 5.62
C VAL A 62 -10.02 4.94 6.59
N HIS A 63 -9.15 5.80 7.12
CA HIS A 63 -9.56 6.87 8.03
C HIS A 63 -10.47 7.89 7.35
N MET A 64 -10.14 8.29 6.14
CA MET A 64 -10.95 9.24 5.36
C MET A 64 -12.32 8.67 4.99
N ASP A 65 -12.38 7.40 4.60
CA ASP A 65 -13.65 6.72 4.34
C ASP A 65 -14.51 6.58 5.61
N LEU A 66 -13.87 6.35 6.75
CA LEU A 66 -14.57 6.30 8.03
C LEU A 66 -15.13 7.68 8.41
N LEU A 67 -14.40 8.75 8.19
CA LEU A 67 -14.89 10.12 8.40
C LEU A 67 -16.09 10.43 7.51
N VAL A 68 -16.04 10.04 6.24
CA VAL A 68 -17.18 10.20 5.32
C VAL A 68 -18.39 9.40 5.78
N LYS A 69 -18.18 8.17 6.22
CA LYS A 69 -19.24 7.27 6.67
C LYS A 69 -19.93 7.79 7.93
N LEU A 70 -19.18 8.34 8.87
CA LEU A 70 -19.70 8.79 10.18
C LEU A 70 -20.25 10.22 10.16
N PHE A 71 -19.64 11.12 9.42
CA PHE A 71 -19.93 12.55 9.47
C PHE A 71 -20.48 13.13 8.16
N GLY A 72 -20.48 12.35 7.09
CA GLY A 72 -20.95 12.74 5.78
C GLY A 72 -19.87 13.29 4.85
N LEU A 73 -20.09 13.08 3.57
CA LEU A 73 -19.16 13.46 2.51
C LEU A 73 -18.92 14.98 2.44
N ALA A 74 -19.98 15.78 2.66
CA ALA A 74 -19.91 17.23 2.50
C ALA A 74 -18.84 17.92 3.36
N HIS A 75 -18.65 17.47 4.60
CA HIS A 75 -17.64 18.02 5.51
C HIS A 75 -16.22 17.72 4.99
N VAL A 76 -15.99 16.49 4.60
CA VAL A 76 -14.68 16.03 4.10
C VAL A 76 -14.37 16.69 2.76
N GLU A 77 -15.33 16.75 1.84
CA GLU A 77 -15.14 17.40 0.53
C GLU A 77 -14.83 18.89 0.64
N ARG A 78 -15.48 19.59 1.53
CA ARG A 78 -15.22 21.02 1.75
C ARG A 78 -13.77 21.25 2.12
N TRP A 79 -13.27 20.44 3.02
CA TRP A 79 -11.88 20.53 3.47
C TRP A 79 -10.88 20.08 2.39
N THR A 80 -11.13 18.97 1.70
CA THR A 80 -10.24 18.48 0.63
C THR A 80 -10.15 19.47 -0.53
N LYS A 81 -11.28 20.05 -0.94
CA LYS A 81 -11.31 21.09 -1.98
C LYS A 81 -10.51 22.33 -1.58
N LYS A 82 -10.69 22.81 -0.34
CA LYS A 82 -9.93 23.96 0.18
C LYS A 82 -8.42 23.70 0.13
N ASN A 83 -7.99 22.50 0.42
CA ASN A 83 -6.57 22.13 0.50
C ASN A 83 -5.99 21.57 -0.81
N GLY A 84 -6.75 21.55 -1.89
CA GLY A 84 -6.30 21.01 -3.17
C GLY A 84 -5.96 19.52 -3.12
N ILE A 85 -6.68 18.77 -2.30
CA ILE A 85 -6.50 17.32 -2.14
C ILE A 85 -7.43 16.61 -3.12
N ILE A 86 -6.87 15.78 -3.98
CA ILE A 86 -7.61 15.11 -5.05
C ILE A 86 -7.78 13.64 -4.72
N ARG A 87 -9.02 13.17 -4.79
CA ARG A 87 -9.35 11.74 -4.74
C ARG A 87 -9.34 11.18 -6.15
N HIS A 88 -8.55 10.13 -6.38
CA HIS A 88 -8.50 9.49 -7.69
C HIS A 88 -9.66 8.51 -7.86
N GLY A 89 -10.39 8.61 -8.97
CA GLY A 89 -11.55 7.77 -9.25
C GLY A 89 -11.23 6.34 -9.71
N TYR A 90 -9.97 6.04 -10.00
CA TYR A 90 -9.52 4.70 -10.38
C TYR A 90 -8.98 3.92 -9.16
N GLN A 91 -8.93 2.62 -9.25
CA GLN A 91 -8.44 1.73 -8.18
C GLN A 91 -9.16 1.91 -6.83
N GLY A 92 -10.48 2.03 -6.86
CA GLY A 92 -11.29 2.11 -5.64
C GLY A 92 -11.43 3.50 -5.03
N GLY A 93 -10.97 4.56 -5.71
CA GLY A 93 -11.20 5.94 -5.28
C GLY A 93 -10.35 6.39 -4.09
N GLY A 94 -9.09 5.94 -4.03
CA GLY A 94 -8.15 6.29 -2.97
C GLY A 94 -7.42 7.63 -3.19
N TYR A 95 -6.62 8.01 -2.22
CA TYR A 95 -5.70 9.15 -2.29
C TYR A 95 -4.31 8.66 -2.67
N ALA A 96 -3.62 9.37 -3.57
CA ALA A 96 -2.22 9.08 -3.91
C ALA A 96 -1.29 9.39 -2.71
N GLY A 97 -0.02 8.98 -2.80
CA GLY A 97 0.91 9.14 -1.70
C GLY A 97 1.14 10.59 -1.27
N ASN A 98 1.30 11.50 -2.23
CA ASN A 98 1.42 12.94 -1.98
C ASN A 98 0.14 13.55 -1.40
N GLU A 99 -1.03 13.09 -1.83
CA GLU A 99 -2.32 13.51 -1.28
C GLU A 99 -2.50 12.99 0.15
N SER A 100 -2.15 11.73 0.41
CA SER A 100 -2.16 11.14 1.75
C SER A 100 -1.25 11.90 2.71
N LYS A 101 -0.07 12.31 2.26
CA LYS A 101 0.85 13.12 3.05
C LYS A 101 0.28 14.50 3.36
N LYS A 102 -0.34 15.17 2.40
CA LYS A 102 -1.04 16.44 2.64
C LYS A 102 -2.15 16.29 3.68
N ILE A 103 -2.90 15.20 3.66
CA ILE A 103 -3.93 14.92 4.66
C ILE A 103 -3.31 14.85 6.06
N LEU A 104 -2.24 14.09 6.24
CA LEU A 104 -1.57 13.97 7.53
C LEU A 104 -0.96 15.28 8.01
N ASP A 105 -0.35 16.04 7.11
CA ASP A 105 0.29 17.34 7.46
C ASP A 105 -0.75 18.38 7.90
N ARG A 106 -2.00 18.24 7.51
CA ARG A 106 -3.10 19.18 7.78
C ARG A 106 -4.24 18.60 8.62
N VAL A 107 -3.96 17.53 9.34
CA VAL A 107 -4.98 16.84 10.14
C VAL A 107 -5.60 17.76 11.20
N ASP A 108 -4.85 18.68 11.77
CA ASP A 108 -5.36 19.62 12.76
C ASP A 108 -6.37 20.62 12.16
N ASP A 109 -6.14 21.04 10.92
CA ASP A 109 -7.12 21.86 10.20
C ASP A 109 -8.39 21.08 9.85
N LEU A 110 -8.25 19.79 9.52
CA LEU A 110 -9.40 18.91 9.25
C LEU A 110 -10.35 18.80 10.45
N GLU A 111 -9.80 18.72 11.66
CA GLU A 111 -10.60 18.62 12.88
C GLU A 111 -11.62 19.77 13.03
N GLN A 112 -11.28 20.96 12.55
CA GLN A 112 -12.14 22.15 12.61
C GLN A 112 -13.37 22.06 11.70
N TYR A 113 -13.34 21.19 10.69
CA TYR A 113 -14.43 20.96 9.73
C TYR A 113 -15.39 19.87 10.16
N LEU A 114 -15.10 19.18 11.25
CA LEU A 114 -15.82 18.00 11.70
C LEU A 114 -16.47 18.22 13.08
N PRO A 115 -17.54 17.47 13.40
CA PRO A 115 -18.11 17.48 14.74
C PRO A 115 -17.11 17.03 15.83
N PRO A 116 -17.28 17.44 17.10
CA PRO A 116 -16.34 17.12 18.19
C PRO A 116 -16.09 15.62 18.40
N ASN A 117 -17.04 14.77 18.09
CA ASN A 117 -16.92 13.31 18.21
C ASN A 117 -16.00 12.68 17.15
N CYS A 118 -15.39 13.45 16.26
CA CYS A 118 -14.35 12.99 15.35
C CYS A 118 -12.98 12.77 16.04
N ALA A 119 -12.80 13.22 17.27
CA ALA A 119 -11.53 13.23 17.98
C ALA A 119 -10.78 11.88 17.97
N PRO A 120 -11.40 10.70 18.20
CA PRO A 120 -10.69 9.43 18.15
C PRO A 120 -10.05 9.14 16.79
N ILE A 121 -10.72 9.48 15.69
CA ILE A 121 -10.22 9.27 14.33
C ILE A 121 -9.09 10.24 14.03
N ILE A 122 -9.24 11.50 14.42
CA ILE A 122 -8.21 12.52 14.27
C ILE A 122 -6.94 12.16 15.04
N GLN A 123 -7.09 11.66 16.27
CA GLN A 123 -5.95 11.18 17.07
C GLN A 123 -5.25 10.01 16.43
N SER A 124 -5.99 9.09 15.82
CA SER A 124 -5.43 7.96 15.08
C SER A 124 -4.63 8.44 13.86
N LEU A 125 -5.11 9.44 13.13
CA LEU A 125 -4.38 10.05 12.01
C LEU A 125 -3.10 10.78 12.50
N ARG A 126 -3.15 11.46 13.64
CA ARG A 126 -1.96 12.08 14.24
C ARG A 126 -0.92 11.04 14.63
N ALA A 127 -1.34 9.93 15.23
CA ALA A 127 -0.45 8.82 15.57
C ALA A 127 0.18 8.21 14.31
N LEU A 128 -0.57 8.03 13.24
CA LEU A 128 -0.06 7.56 11.95
C LEU A 128 1.00 8.51 11.38
N LYS A 129 0.77 9.82 11.46
CA LYS A 129 1.77 10.82 11.04
C LYS A 129 3.08 10.67 11.80
N VAL A 130 3.04 10.52 13.11
CA VAL A 130 4.23 10.31 13.96
C VAL A 130 5.00 9.07 13.52
N VAL A 131 4.31 7.96 13.26
CA VAL A 131 4.94 6.71 12.81
C VAL A 131 5.60 6.87 11.43
N ILE A 132 4.91 7.51 10.49
CA ILE A 132 5.42 7.71 9.12
C ILE A 132 6.59 8.69 9.09
N ASP A 133 6.57 9.73 9.90
CA ASP A 133 7.68 10.70 9.98
C ASP A 133 8.90 10.14 10.72
N GLY A 134 8.81 8.95 11.31
CA GLY A 134 9.92 8.28 11.99
C GLY A 134 10.26 8.86 13.35
N ASN A 135 9.35 9.54 13.96
CA ASN A 135 9.54 10.18 15.27
C ASN A 135 8.66 9.58 16.35
#